data_a4da58d9caf368631b8a9d98d9676655
#
_entry.id   a4da58d9caf368631b8a9d98d9676655
#
_cell.length_a   1.000
_cell.length_b   1.000
_cell.length_c   1.000
_cell.angle_alpha   90.00
_cell.angle_beta   90.00
_cell.angle_gamma   90.00
#
_symmetry.space_group_name_H-M   'P 1'
#
loop_
_entity.id
_entity.type
_entity.pdbx_description
1 polymer ?
#
loop_
_entity_poly.entity_id
_entity_poly.type
_entity_poly.pdbx_seq_one_letter_code
_entity_poly.pdbx_strand_id
1 'polypeptide(L)'
;MSLQFVFGNSGSGKSDYLYQSILEEAEREPEKNFLLLVPEQFTMQTQRELVCRQPNHAIMNVDVLSFVRLAYRVFDDLGMQDLVILEETGKNLVLRKVAELKKKELSVLGGNLNKMGYIGEIKSLISEMAQYNITPEDLGAFLGGQDVGDTLRCKMQDILTMYEGFREYIDGKYITAEEILTLLCEVAEESELIRDSVIVFDEFTGFTPIQNRLLRVMLPLADRVILKM
;
A
#
# COMPACT_ATOMS: atom_id res chain seq x y z
N MET A 1 -15.39 -11.98 -15.62
CA MET A 1 -14.33 -10.95 -15.53
C MET A 1 -14.35 -10.05 -16.75
N SER A 2 -14.44 -8.73 -16.56
CA SER A 2 -14.27 -7.73 -17.63
C SER A 2 -13.43 -6.55 -17.14
N LEU A 3 -12.59 -5.98 -18.00
CA LEU A 3 -11.82 -4.76 -17.73
C LEU A 3 -12.37 -3.64 -18.62
N GLN A 4 -12.74 -2.52 -18.01
CA GLN A 4 -13.31 -1.36 -18.70
C GLN A 4 -12.48 -0.11 -18.39
N PHE A 5 -12.41 0.79 -19.35
CA PHE A 5 -11.75 2.08 -19.21
C PHE A 5 -12.74 3.21 -19.49
N VAL A 6 -12.73 4.21 -18.63
CA VAL A 6 -13.49 5.46 -18.80
C VAL A 6 -12.53 6.57 -19.16
N PHE A 7 -12.53 6.98 -20.42
CA PHE A 7 -11.65 8.01 -20.95
C PHE A 7 -12.37 9.36 -21.08
N GLY A 8 -11.62 10.43 -20.93
CA GLY A 8 -12.11 11.79 -21.18
C GLY A 8 -11.15 12.84 -20.62
N ASN A 9 -11.30 14.08 -21.09
CA ASN A 9 -10.51 15.20 -20.59
C ASN A 9 -10.85 15.54 -19.13
N SER A 10 -9.99 16.29 -18.45
CA SER A 10 -10.30 16.84 -17.14
C SER A 10 -11.60 17.65 -17.19
N GLY A 11 -12.46 17.48 -16.20
CA GLY A 11 -13.76 18.16 -16.15
C GLY A 11 -14.85 17.65 -17.09
N SER A 12 -14.64 16.52 -17.80
CA SER A 12 -15.65 15.95 -18.73
C SER A 12 -16.78 15.19 -18.04
N GLY A 13 -16.85 15.17 -16.72
CA GLY A 13 -17.92 14.47 -15.98
C GLY A 13 -17.67 12.97 -15.79
N LYS A 14 -16.44 12.47 -15.96
CA LYS A 14 -16.14 11.03 -15.82
C LYS A 14 -16.52 10.47 -14.44
N SER A 15 -16.15 11.17 -13.35
CA SER A 15 -16.49 10.75 -11.99
C SER A 15 -18.00 10.79 -11.76
N ASP A 16 -18.68 11.83 -12.25
CA ASP A 16 -20.14 11.92 -12.19
C ASP A 16 -20.82 10.72 -12.86
N TYR A 17 -20.37 10.39 -14.06
CA TYR A 17 -20.88 9.23 -14.81
C TYR A 17 -20.62 7.92 -14.05
N LEU A 18 -19.40 7.72 -13.54
CA LEU A 18 -19.03 6.53 -12.80
C LEU A 18 -19.85 6.37 -11.52
N TYR A 19 -19.94 7.42 -10.72
CA TYR A 19 -20.64 7.37 -9.44
C TYR A 19 -22.14 7.12 -9.64
N GLN A 20 -22.74 7.76 -10.62
CA GLN A 20 -24.14 7.52 -10.97
C GLN A 20 -24.36 6.06 -11.42
N SER A 21 -23.49 5.57 -12.33
CA SER A 21 -23.59 4.19 -12.84
C SER A 21 -23.43 3.15 -11.73
N ILE A 22 -22.46 3.35 -10.82
CA ILE A 22 -22.22 2.42 -9.69
C ILE A 22 -23.41 2.42 -8.74
N LEU A 23 -23.96 3.58 -8.39
CA LEU A 23 -25.10 3.68 -7.47
C LEU A 23 -26.34 3.01 -8.04
N GLU A 24 -26.66 3.24 -9.34
CA GLU A 24 -27.79 2.61 -10.01
C GLU A 24 -27.64 1.08 -10.10
N GLU A 25 -26.42 0.59 -10.32
CA GLU A 25 -26.16 -0.84 -10.40
C GLU A 25 -26.19 -1.49 -9.01
N ALA A 26 -25.65 -0.82 -7.99
CA ALA A 26 -25.69 -1.28 -6.61
C ALA A 26 -27.12 -1.44 -6.07
N GLU A 27 -28.03 -0.57 -6.49
CA GLU A 27 -29.47 -0.70 -6.17
C GLU A 27 -30.12 -1.93 -6.85
N ARG A 28 -29.67 -2.29 -8.05
CA ARG A 28 -30.21 -3.46 -8.79
C ARG A 28 -29.62 -4.77 -8.30
N GLU A 29 -28.38 -4.75 -7.81
CA GLU A 29 -27.66 -5.94 -7.36
C GLU A 29 -27.22 -5.79 -5.88
N PRO A 30 -28.15 -5.83 -4.91
CA PRO A 30 -27.87 -5.55 -3.50
C PRO A 30 -26.94 -6.55 -2.82
N GLU A 31 -26.81 -7.76 -3.36
CA GLU A 31 -25.93 -8.82 -2.83
C GLU A 31 -24.50 -8.71 -3.39
N LYS A 32 -24.25 -7.85 -4.38
CA LYS A 32 -22.92 -7.69 -4.99
C LYS A 32 -22.15 -6.57 -4.29
N ASN A 33 -20.86 -6.79 -4.08
CA ASN A 33 -19.96 -5.79 -3.52
C ASN A 33 -19.45 -4.83 -4.61
N PHE A 34 -19.53 -3.53 -4.36
CA PHE A 34 -19.00 -2.47 -5.20
C PHE A 34 -17.86 -1.78 -4.44
N LEU A 35 -16.63 -1.95 -4.90
CA LEU A 35 -15.42 -1.41 -4.26
C LEU A 35 -14.90 -0.23 -5.06
N LEU A 36 -15.13 0.98 -4.58
CA LEU A 36 -14.59 2.20 -5.19
C LEU A 36 -13.25 2.55 -4.53
N LEU A 37 -12.17 2.26 -5.23
CA LEU A 37 -10.82 2.54 -4.79
C LEU A 37 -10.39 3.93 -5.22
N VAL A 38 -9.94 4.73 -4.24
CA VAL A 38 -9.42 6.09 -4.43
C VAL A 38 -8.17 6.28 -3.57
N PRO A 39 -7.28 7.24 -3.89
CA PRO A 39 -6.19 7.62 -2.98
C PRO A 39 -6.73 8.03 -1.61
N GLU A 40 -5.96 7.76 -0.53
CA GLU A 40 -6.39 7.96 0.86
C GLU A 40 -6.99 9.35 1.11
N GLN A 41 -6.38 10.39 0.55
CA GLN A 41 -6.83 11.78 0.74
C GLN A 41 -8.22 12.07 0.15
N PHE A 42 -8.71 11.25 -0.79
CA PHE A 42 -10.02 11.44 -1.43
C PHE A 42 -11.13 10.58 -0.83
N THR A 43 -10.82 9.62 0.03
CA THR A 43 -11.82 8.65 0.54
C THR A 43 -13.02 9.33 1.20
N MET A 44 -12.79 10.28 2.10
CA MET A 44 -13.87 11.00 2.81
C MET A 44 -14.72 11.87 1.88
N GLN A 45 -14.06 12.56 0.93
CA GLN A 45 -14.75 13.40 -0.04
C GLN A 45 -15.64 12.55 -0.96
N THR A 46 -15.09 11.49 -1.51
CA THR A 46 -15.80 10.57 -2.41
C THR A 46 -16.96 9.89 -1.71
N GLN A 47 -16.75 9.41 -0.48
CA GLN A 47 -17.82 8.80 0.31
C GLN A 47 -18.98 9.77 0.55
N ARG A 48 -18.67 11.00 0.95
CA ARG A 48 -19.68 12.06 1.14
C ARG A 48 -20.43 12.35 -0.15
N GLU A 49 -19.73 12.41 -1.27
CA GLU A 49 -20.32 12.69 -2.57
C GLU A 49 -21.32 11.59 -2.98
N LEU A 50 -20.95 10.31 -2.84
CA LEU A 50 -21.83 9.17 -3.12
C LEU A 50 -23.09 9.19 -2.24
N VAL A 51 -22.92 9.40 -0.93
CA VAL A 51 -24.05 9.49 0.03
C VAL A 51 -24.97 10.64 -0.32
N CYS A 52 -24.44 11.81 -0.71
CA CYS A 52 -25.28 12.96 -1.10
C CYS A 52 -26.06 12.76 -2.39
N ARG A 53 -25.60 11.85 -3.28
CA ARG A 53 -26.29 11.51 -4.55
C ARG A 53 -27.47 10.58 -4.33
N GLN A 54 -27.48 9.82 -3.25
CA GLN A 54 -28.58 8.92 -2.93
C GLN A 54 -29.73 9.65 -2.24
N PRO A 55 -30.99 9.41 -2.66
CA PRO A 55 -32.16 10.05 -2.06
C PRO A 55 -32.28 9.81 -0.55
N ASN A 56 -31.90 8.63 -0.09
CA ASN A 56 -31.95 8.23 1.32
C ASN A 56 -30.67 8.61 2.09
N HIS A 57 -29.71 9.27 1.47
CA HIS A 57 -28.41 9.61 2.04
C HIS A 57 -27.69 8.41 2.68
N ALA A 58 -27.82 7.24 2.07
CA ALA A 58 -27.20 5.99 2.53
C ALA A 58 -26.69 5.18 1.33
N ILE A 59 -25.57 4.53 1.54
CA ILE A 59 -24.99 3.51 0.63
C ILE A 59 -24.84 2.23 1.43
N MET A 60 -25.22 1.08 0.87
CA MET A 60 -25.24 -0.20 1.59
C MET A 60 -24.10 -1.13 1.15
N ASN A 61 -24.01 -1.38 -0.15
CA ASN A 61 -23.08 -2.33 -0.76
C ASN A 61 -22.02 -1.65 -1.64
N VAL A 62 -21.78 -0.35 -1.41
CA VAL A 62 -20.70 0.42 -2.05
C VAL A 62 -19.71 0.85 -0.97
N ASP A 63 -18.50 0.32 -1.00
CA ASP A 63 -17.40 0.68 -0.12
C ASP A 63 -16.42 1.62 -0.83
N VAL A 64 -16.13 2.78 -0.20
CA VAL A 64 -15.10 3.72 -0.67
C VAL A 64 -13.84 3.50 0.14
N LEU A 65 -12.81 2.99 -0.51
CA LEU A 65 -11.62 2.48 0.14
C LEU A 65 -10.35 3.05 -0.50
N SER A 66 -9.29 3.21 0.28
CA SER A 66 -7.93 3.21 -0.24
C SER A 66 -7.39 1.79 -0.30
N PHE A 67 -6.24 1.57 -0.93
CA PHE A 67 -5.60 0.25 -0.93
C PHE A 67 -5.34 -0.30 0.49
N VAL A 68 -4.93 0.56 1.41
CA VAL A 68 -4.69 0.17 2.81
C VAL A 68 -5.99 -0.18 3.52
N ARG A 69 -7.05 0.58 3.31
CA ARG A 69 -8.37 0.28 3.87
C ARG A 69 -8.97 -1.00 3.31
N LEU A 70 -8.76 -1.25 2.00
CA LEU A 70 -9.13 -2.53 1.39
C LEU A 70 -8.41 -3.69 2.08
N ALA A 71 -7.10 -3.56 2.33
CA ALA A 71 -6.34 -4.59 3.03
C ALA A 71 -6.91 -4.89 4.42
N TYR A 72 -7.16 -3.86 5.23
CA TYR A 72 -7.78 -4.05 6.55
C TYR A 72 -9.15 -4.70 6.46
N ARG A 73 -9.97 -4.30 5.51
CA ARG A 73 -11.30 -4.87 5.30
C ARG A 73 -11.24 -6.36 4.96
N VAL A 74 -10.29 -6.75 4.10
CA VAL A 74 -10.03 -8.15 3.74
C VAL A 74 -9.47 -8.93 4.95
N PHE A 75 -8.53 -8.34 5.70
CA PHE A 75 -7.98 -9.01 6.89
C PHE A 75 -9.02 -9.24 7.98
N ASP A 76 -9.93 -8.28 8.18
CA ASP A 76 -11.08 -8.43 9.10
C ASP A 76 -12.01 -9.55 8.63
N ASP A 77 -12.33 -9.60 7.34
CA ASP A 77 -13.17 -10.63 6.72
C ASP A 77 -12.57 -12.04 6.88
N LEU A 78 -11.25 -12.16 6.75
CA LEU A 78 -10.51 -13.41 6.94
C LEU A 78 -10.18 -13.74 8.42
N GLY A 79 -10.59 -12.89 9.37
CA GLY A 79 -10.32 -13.10 10.79
C GLY A 79 -8.86 -12.90 11.20
N MET A 80 -8.08 -12.19 10.43
CA MET A 80 -6.64 -11.92 10.68
C MET A 80 -6.47 -10.75 11.67
N GLN A 81 -7.02 -10.87 12.88
CA GLN A 81 -7.05 -9.78 13.88
C GLN A 81 -5.75 -9.61 14.68
N ASP A 82 -4.83 -10.58 14.62
CA ASP A 82 -3.58 -10.56 15.40
C ASP A 82 -2.43 -9.79 14.73
N LEU A 83 -2.71 -9.07 13.63
CA LEU A 83 -1.72 -8.31 12.90
C LEU A 83 -1.35 -7.02 13.64
N VAL A 84 -0.13 -6.96 14.18
CA VAL A 84 0.39 -5.74 14.82
C VAL A 84 1.14 -4.91 13.79
N ILE A 85 0.55 -3.77 13.43
CA ILE A 85 1.12 -2.87 12.42
C ILE A 85 2.09 -1.90 13.08
N LEU A 86 3.28 -1.84 12.53
CA LEU A 86 4.33 -0.94 12.97
C LEU A 86 4.17 0.43 12.31
N GLU A 87 3.59 1.36 13.07
CA GLU A 87 3.43 2.75 12.63
C GLU A 87 4.77 3.50 12.51
N GLU A 88 4.75 4.68 11.91
CA GLU A 88 5.92 5.53 11.67
C GLU A 88 6.77 5.82 12.91
N THR A 89 6.12 6.03 14.06
CA THR A 89 6.82 6.23 15.35
C THR A 89 7.49 4.94 15.82
N GLY A 90 6.80 3.82 15.67
CA GLY A 90 7.32 2.49 15.98
C GLY A 90 8.53 2.13 15.13
N LYS A 91 8.50 2.40 13.82
CA LYS A 91 9.67 2.22 12.93
C LYS A 91 10.88 2.99 13.40
N ASN A 92 10.71 4.26 13.83
CA ASN A 92 11.80 5.07 14.36
C ASN A 92 12.40 4.45 15.64
N LEU A 93 11.56 3.91 16.54
CA LEU A 93 12.03 3.28 17.78
C LEU A 93 12.79 1.98 17.48
N VAL A 94 12.27 1.16 16.60
CA VAL A 94 12.95 -0.08 16.16
C VAL A 94 14.28 0.24 15.50
N LEU A 95 14.34 1.19 14.58
CA LEU A 95 15.59 1.59 13.91
C LEU A 95 16.62 2.16 14.89
N ARG A 96 16.20 2.92 15.91
CA ARG A 96 17.09 3.35 16.99
C ARG A 96 17.66 2.16 17.75
N LYS A 97 16.82 1.18 18.06
CA LYS A 97 17.26 -0.04 18.76
C LYS A 97 18.24 -0.85 17.92
N VAL A 98 17.94 -1.03 16.63
CA VAL A 98 18.84 -1.70 15.67
C VAL A 98 20.18 -0.96 15.57
N ALA A 99 20.14 0.38 15.44
CA ALA A 99 21.34 1.20 15.39
C ALA A 99 22.24 1.05 16.62
N GLU A 100 21.65 0.94 17.82
CA GLU A 100 22.41 0.66 19.06
C GLU A 100 23.03 -0.74 19.03
N LEU A 101 22.28 -1.75 18.60
CA LEU A 101 22.74 -3.14 18.53
C LEU A 101 23.88 -3.30 17.53
N LYS A 102 23.72 -2.69 16.34
CA LYS A 102 24.66 -2.79 15.22
C LYS A 102 25.74 -1.69 15.19
N LYS A 103 25.84 -0.85 16.24
CA LYS A 103 26.72 0.32 16.29
C LYS A 103 28.18 0.02 15.91
N LYS A 104 28.68 -1.17 16.26
CA LYS A 104 30.06 -1.58 15.97
C LYS A 104 30.29 -1.98 14.52
N GLU A 105 29.22 -2.34 13.81
CA GLU A 105 29.23 -2.75 12.42
C GLU A 105 29.08 -1.55 11.46
N LEU A 106 28.60 -0.39 11.99
CA LEU A 106 28.36 0.82 11.21
C LEU A 106 29.64 1.67 11.11
N SER A 107 30.17 1.77 9.91
CA SER A 107 31.44 2.45 9.63
C SER A 107 31.31 3.98 9.53
N VAL A 108 30.27 4.47 8.87
CA VAL A 108 30.01 5.89 8.57
C VAL A 108 28.82 6.40 9.37
N LEU A 109 27.73 5.61 9.43
CA LEU A 109 26.48 6.01 10.09
C LEU A 109 26.64 6.00 11.62
N GLY A 110 27.48 5.12 12.18
CA GLY A 110 27.66 4.97 13.63
C GLY A 110 28.01 6.27 14.37
N GLY A 111 28.78 7.17 13.76
CA GLY A 111 29.13 8.47 14.31
C GLY A 111 28.01 9.51 14.28
N ASN A 112 26.98 9.31 13.49
CA ASN A 112 25.90 10.26 13.24
C ASN A 112 24.57 9.88 13.89
N LEU A 113 24.46 8.71 14.51
CA LEU A 113 23.21 8.17 15.08
C LEU A 113 22.55 9.09 16.12
N ASN A 114 23.34 9.91 16.80
CA ASN A 114 22.84 10.86 17.80
C ASN A 114 22.34 12.18 17.21
N LYS A 115 22.54 12.42 15.91
CA LYS A 115 22.04 13.64 15.26
C LYS A 115 20.52 13.55 15.08
N MET A 116 19.86 14.68 15.43
CA MET A 116 18.41 14.80 15.26
C MET A 116 18.03 14.63 13.79
N GLY A 117 17.00 13.82 13.53
CA GLY A 117 16.49 13.55 12.16
C GLY A 117 17.20 12.43 11.39
N TYR A 118 18.41 12.05 11.78
CA TYR A 118 19.20 11.09 11.02
C TYR A 118 18.56 9.70 10.90
N ILE A 119 17.99 9.19 11.99
CA ILE A 119 17.21 7.94 11.98
C ILE A 119 15.97 8.07 11.10
N GLY A 120 15.35 9.27 11.08
CA GLY A 120 14.21 9.55 10.20
C GLY A 120 14.57 9.47 8.72
N GLU A 121 15.76 9.92 8.32
CA GLU A 121 16.25 9.80 6.94
C GLU A 121 16.49 8.32 6.55
N ILE A 122 17.12 7.55 7.44
CA ILE A 122 17.30 6.10 7.22
C ILE A 122 15.95 5.40 7.11
N LYS A 123 14.99 5.72 7.99
CA LYS A 123 13.63 5.21 7.94
C LYS A 123 12.97 5.50 6.59
N SER A 124 13.03 6.76 6.14
CA SER A 124 12.43 7.17 4.87
C SER A 124 13.01 6.40 3.70
N LEU A 125 14.34 6.21 3.68
CA LEU A 125 15.02 5.45 2.64
C LEU A 125 14.62 3.96 2.66
N ILE A 126 14.55 3.34 3.84
CA ILE A 126 14.11 1.93 3.97
C ILE A 126 12.64 1.80 3.52
N SER A 127 11.76 2.71 3.93
CA SER A 127 10.37 2.73 3.50
C SER A 127 10.23 2.90 1.99
N GLU A 128 11.04 3.78 1.38
CA GLU A 128 11.06 3.96 -0.07
C GLU A 128 11.53 2.69 -0.80
N MET A 129 12.62 2.07 -0.33
CA MET A 129 13.08 0.78 -0.87
C MET A 129 11.98 -0.28 -0.80
N ALA A 130 11.29 -0.41 0.33
CA ALA A 130 10.20 -1.35 0.50
C ALA A 130 9.01 -1.07 -0.44
N GLN A 131 8.64 0.21 -0.64
CA GLN A 131 7.59 0.60 -1.59
C GLN A 131 7.91 0.21 -3.04
N TYR A 132 9.19 0.23 -3.40
CA TYR A 132 9.67 -0.22 -4.72
C TYR A 132 10.04 -1.71 -4.76
N ASN A 133 9.73 -2.44 -3.69
CA ASN A 133 10.04 -3.87 -3.54
C ASN A 133 11.55 -4.19 -3.70
N ILE A 134 12.39 -3.26 -3.22
CA ILE A 134 13.85 -3.45 -3.14
C ILE A 134 14.14 -4.10 -1.79
N THR A 135 14.58 -5.35 -1.82
CA THR A 135 14.91 -6.11 -0.61
C THR A 135 16.36 -5.85 -0.14
N PRO A 136 16.73 -6.23 1.11
CA PRO A 136 18.13 -6.21 1.52
C PRO A 136 19.04 -7.02 0.59
N GLU A 137 18.56 -8.15 0.09
CA GLU A 137 19.27 -9.03 -0.85
C GLU A 137 19.57 -8.32 -2.17
N ASP A 138 18.58 -7.57 -2.72
CA ASP A 138 18.74 -6.77 -3.94
C ASP A 138 19.79 -5.68 -3.75
N LEU A 139 19.75 -4.99 -2.60
CA LEU A 139 20.73 -3.97 -2.25
C LEU A 139 22.13 -4.56 -2.09
N GLY A 140 22.24 -5.73 -1.46
CA GLY A 140 23.50 -6.48 -1.32
C GLY A 140 24.08 -6.89 -2.67
N ALA A 141 23.25 -7.42 -3.58
CA ALA A 141 23.63 -7.79 -4.93
C ALA A 141 24.10 -6.58 -5.73
N PHE A 142 23.43 -5.44 -5.62
CA PHE A 142 23.83 -4.18 -6.26
C PHE A 142 25.24 -3.75 -5.80
N LEU A 143 25.50 -3.78 -4.49
CA LEU A 143 26.81 -3.42 -3.94
C LEU A 143 27.95 -4.36 -4.34
N GLY A 144 27.62 -5.62 -4.59
CA GLY A 144 28.59 -6.62 -5.07
C GLY A 144 28.96 -6.48 -6.54
N GLY A 145 28.05 -5.95 -7.37
CA GLY A 145 28.17 -5.94 -8.84
C GLY A 145 28.57 -4.60 -9.46
N GLN A 146 28.51 -3.49 -8.74
CA GLN A 146 28.74 -2.15 -9.26
C GLN A 146 30.06 -1.54 -8.80
N ASP A 147 30.75 -0.83 -9.68
CA ASP A 147 31.90 0.00 -9.34
C ASP A 147 31.42 1.34 -8.78
N VAL A 148 31.00 1.31 -7.50
CA VAL A 148 30.61 2.50 -6.73
C VAL A 148 31.80 3.03 -5.97
N GLY A 149 31.96 4.34 -5.93
CA GLY A 149 33.05 4.96 -5.15
C GLY A 149 33.00 4.57 -3.67
N ASP A 150 34.18 4.38 -3.05
CA ASP A 150 34.34 3.81 -1.70
C ASP A 150 33.45 4.45 -0.63
N THR A 151 33.32 5.79 -0.64
CA THR A 151 32.49 6.52 0.34
C THR A 151 31.01 6.16 0.21
N LEU A 152 30.51 6.03 -1.02
CA LEU A 152 29.12 5.65 -1.26
C LEU A 152 28.91 4.17 -0.89
N ARG A 153 29.85 3.30 -1.25
CA ARG A 153 29.83 1.89 -0.88
C ARG A 153 29.72 1.70 0.66
N CYS A 154 30.57 2.38 1.43
CA CYS A 154 30.51 2.32 2.89
C CYS A 154 29.18 2.79 3.47
N LYS A 155 28.62 3.90 2.95
CA LYS A 155 27.30 4.38 3.39
C LYS A 155 26.18 3.39 3.07
N MET A 156 26.18 2.84 1.87
CA MET A 156 25.15 1.88 1.42
C MET A 156 25.29 0.56 2.17
N GLN A 157 26.50 0.13 2.52
CA GLN A 157 26.74 -1.04 3.37
C GLN A 157 26.15 -0.85 4.77
N ASP A 158 26.34 0.34 5.37
CA ASP A 158 25.73 0.66 6.66
C ASP A 158 24.19 0.68 6.57
N ILE A 159 23.62 1.21 5.47
CA ILE A 159 22.18 1.18 5.22
C ILE A 159 21.68 -0.26 5.08
N LEU A 160 22.40 -1.11 4.35
CA LEU A 160 22.09 -2.55 4.25
C LEU A 160 22.05 -3.20 5.63
N THR A 161 23.08 -2.98 6.46
CA THR A 161 23.14 -3.48 7.84
C THR A 161 21.95 -3.03 8.70
N MET A 162 21.53 -1.76 8.53
CA MET A 162 20.35 -1.22 9.21
C MET A 162 19.06 -1.84 8.70
N TYR A 163 18.94 -2.06 7.40
CA TYR A 163 17.76 -2.64 6.77
C TYR A 163 17.60 -4.12 7.15
N GLU A 164 18.67 -4.90 7.06
CA GLU A 164 18.71 -6.31 7.53
C GLU A 164 18.32 -6.40 9.01
N GLY A 165 18.96 -5.61 9.86
CA GLY A 165 18.64 -5.58 11.30
C GLY A 165 17.22 -5.13 11.61
N PHE A 166 16.66 -4.22 10.82
CA PHE A 166 15.27 -3.82 10.93
C PHE A 166 14.32 -4.98 10.57
N ARG A 167 14.56 -5.64 9.44
CA ARG A 167 13.78 -6.81 9.00
C ARG A 167 13.83 -7.95 10.03
N GLU A 168 15.03 -8.29 10.48
CA GLU A 168 15.23 -9.31 11.52
C GLU A 168 14.48 -8.97 12.82
N TYR A 169 14.46 -7.69 13.23
CA TYR A 169 13.79 -7.27 14.45
C TYR A 169 12.27 -7.36 14.38
N ILE A 170 11.67 -7.03 13.23
CA ILE A 170 10.21 -7.02 13.05
C ILE A 170 9.65 -8.39 12.67
N ASP A 171 10.47 -9.28 12.14
CA ASP A 171 10.05 -10.60 11.65
C ASP A 171 9.25 -11.38 12.69
N GLY A 172 8.08 -11.88 12.28
CA GLY A 172 7.14 -12.62 13.13
C GLY A 172 6.50 -11.80 14.27
N LYS A 173 6.74 -10.48 14.37
CA LYS A 173 6.20 -9.61 15.44
C LYS A 173 5.35 -8.48 14.91
N TYR A 174 5.76 -7.87 13.82
CA TYR A 174 5.14 -6.69 13.26
C TYR A 174 5.07 -6.75 11.74
N ILE A 175 4.10 -6.06 11.16
CA ILE A 175 4.03 -5.78 9.73
C ILE A 175 4.19 -4.28 9.53
N THR A 176 4.93 -3.87 8.51
CA THR A 176 5.01 -2.46 8.14
C THR A 176 3.86 -2.05 7.23
N ALA A 177 3.59 -0.75 7.14
CA ALA A 177 2.57 -0.22 6.24
C ALA A 177 2.84 -0.59 4.76
N GLU A 178 4.11 -0.72 4.38
CA GLU A 178 4.53 -1.14 3.03
C GLU A 178 4.23 -2.63 2.78
N GLU A 179 4.33 -3.46 3.81
CA GLU A 179 4.07 -4.91 3.73
C GLU A 179 2.59 -5.26 3.71
N ILE A 180 1.71 -4.36 4.16
CA ILE A 180 0.25 -4.58 4.16
C ILE A 180 -0.25 -5.00 2.77
N LEU A 181 0.19 -4.33 1.72
CA LEU A 181 -0.25 -4.65 0.36
C LEU A 181 0.38 -5.94 -0.17
N THR A 182 1.57 -6.30 0.30
CA THR A 182 2.20 -7.59 -0.03
C THR A 182 1.38 -8.72 0.56
N LEU A 183 1.03 -8.61 1.85
CA LEU A 183 0.19 -9.58 2.53
C LEU A 183 -1.20 -9.66 1.89
N LEU A 184 -1.79 -8.52 1.52
CA LEU A 184 -3.06 -8.50 0.78
C LEU A 184 -2.96 -9.29 -0.53
N CYS A 185 -1.86 -9.17 -1.28
CA CYS A 185 -1.66 -9.97 -2.51
C CYS A 185 -1.64 -11.48 -2.25
N GLU A 186 -1.20 -11.90 -1.07
CA GLU A 186 -1.09 -13.32 -0.70
C GLU A 186 -2.44 -13.92 -0.30
N VAL A 187 -3.31 -13.12 0.33
CA VAL A 187 -4.59 -13.61 0.87
C VAL A 187 -5.82 -13.17 0.05
N ALA A 188 -5.65 -12.32 -0.96
CA ALA A 188 -6.76 -11.75 -1.73
C ALA A 188 -7.64 -12.80 -2.40
N GLU A 189 -7.08 -13.95 -2.78
CA GLU A 189 -7.81 -15.06 -3.39
C GLU A 189 -8.81 -15.74 -2.43
N GLU A 190 -8.61 -15.58 -1.13
CA GLU A 190 -9.48 -16.15 -0.09
C GLU A 190 -10.65 -15.21 0.27
N SER A 191 -10.60 -13.94 -0.17
CA SER A 191 -11.57 -12.92 0.20
C SER A 191 -12.86 -13.00 -0.60
N GLU A 192 -13.97 -13.21 0.09
CA GLU A 192 -15.33 -13.12 -0.47
C GLU A 192 -15.69 -11.68 -0.85
N LEU A 193 -15.07 -10.68 -0.19
CA LEU A 193 -15.29 -9.27 -0.50
C LEU A 193 -14.81 -8.89 -1.91
N ILE A 194 -13.68 -9.46 -2.35
CA ILE A 194 -13.08 -9.20 -3.68
C ILE A 194 -13.72 -10.07 -4.75
N ARG A 195 -14.07 -11.30 -4.41
CA ARG A 195 -14.65 -12.27 -5.34
C ARG A 195 -15.98 -11.76 -5.89
N ASP A 196 -16.11 -11.85 -7.21
CA ASP A 196 -17.31 -11.45 -7.96
C ASP A 196 -17.75 -9.98 -7.73
N SER A 197 -16.89 -9.15 -7.14
CA SER A 197 -17.14 -7.73 -6.91
C SER A 197 -16.99 -6.89 -8.19
N VAL A 198 -17.54 -5.68 -8.17
CA VAL A 198 -17.24 -4.62 -9.13
C VAL A 198 -16.23 -3.67 -8.51
N ILE A 199 -15.04 -3.60 -9.08
CA ILE A 199 -13.96 -2.75 -8.58
C ILE A 199 -13.75 -1.55 -9.48
N VAL A 200 -13.75 -0.38 -8.92
CA VAL A 200 -13.58 0.89 -9.64
C VAL A 200 -12.40 1.66 -9.09
N PHE A 201 -11.54 2.13 -9.97
CA PHE A 201 -10.41 2.99 -9.63
C PHE A 201 -10.65 4.41 -10.13
N ASP A 202 -10.67 5.36 -9.21
CA ASP A 202 -10.83 6.79 -9.50
C ASP A 202 -9.73 7.63 -8.83
N GLU A 203 -9.40 8.78 -9.41
CA GLU A 203 -8.41 9.75 -8.91
C GLU A 203 -6.95 9.24 -8.82
N PHE A 204 -6.62 8.09 -9.44
CA PHE A 204 -5.24 7.62 -9.53
C PHE A 204 -4.54 8.23 -10.76
N THR A 205 -3.32 8.71 -10.56
CA THR A 205 -2.43 9.18 -11.63
C THR A 205 -1.44 8.11 -12.09
N GLY A 206 -1.34 7.02 -11.34
CA GLY A 206 -0.48 5.87 -11.61
C GLY A 206 -0.48 4.91 -10.42
N PHE A 207 0.16 3.77 -10.58
CA PHE A 207 0.24 2.73 -9.55
C PHE A 207 1.70 2.37 -9.25
N THR A 208 2.01 2.17 -7.99
CA THR A 208 3.30 1.64 -7.55
C THR A 208 3.45 0.17 -7.97
N PRO A 209 4.68 -0.39 -7.99
CA PRO A 209 4.88 -1.80 -8.35
C PRO A 209 4.03 -2.77 -7.53
N ILE A 210 3.89 -2.55 -6.23
CA ILE A 210 3.07 -3.41 -5.37
C ILE A 210 1.57 -3.27 -5.66
N GLN A 211 1.10 -2.05 -5.95
CA GLN A 211 -0.28 -1.84 -6.39
C GLN A 211 -0.56 -2.52 -7.73
N ASN A 212 0.38 -2.47 -8.68
CA ASN A 212 0.27 -3.21 -9.94
C ASN A 212 0.24 -4.72 -9.73
N ARG A 213 1.02 -5.25 -8.76
CA ARG A 213 0.95 -6.67 -8.38
C ARG A 213 -0.43 -7.01 -7.84
N LEU A 214 -0.96 -6.20 -6.93
CA LEU A 214 -2.29 -6.38 -6.36
C LEU A 214 -3.39 -6.32 -7.43
N LEU A 215 -3.32 -5.38 -8.37
CA LEU A 215 -4.23 -5.32 -9.51
C LEU A 215 -4.24 -6.63 -10.30
N ARG A 216 -3.08 -7.23 -10.55
CA ARG A 216 -2.97 -8.51 -11.27
C ARG A 216 -3.65 -9.66 -10.51
N VAL A 217 -3.62 -9.63 -9.18
CA VAL A 217 -4.31 -10.64 -8.34
C VAL A 217 -5.82 -10.39 -8.33
N MET A 218 -6.24 -9.12 -8.20
CA MET A 218 -7.67 -8.77 -8.10
C MET A 218 -8.43 -8.91 -9.42
N LEU A 219 -7.78 -8.64 -10.56
CA LEU A 219 -8.39 -8.71 -11.88
C LEU A 219 -9.10 -10.03 -12.18
N PRO A 220 -8.52 -11.21 -11.97
CA PRO A 220 -9.20 -12.48 -12.22
C PRO A 220 -10.30 -12.81 -11.21
N LEU A 221 -10.25 -12.25 -10.00
CA LEU A 221 -11.20 -12.51 -8.92
C LEU A 221 -12.50 -11.70 -9.09
N ALA A 222 -12.38 -10.45 -9.51
CA ALA A 222 -13.50 -9.55 -9.69
C ALA A 222 -14.36 -9.93 -10.90
N ASP A 223 -15.66 -9.67 -10.82
CA ASP A 223 -16.56 -9.75 -11.98
C ASP A 223 -16.18 -8.70 -13.03
N ARG A 224 -15.96 -7.46 -12.56
CA ARG A 224 -15.59 -6.34 -13.42
C ARG A 224 -14.64 -5.36 -12.71
N VAL A 225 -13.67 -4.86 -13.47
CA VAL A 225 -12.79 -3.80 -13.05
C VAL A 225 -12.90 -2.60 -13.99
N ILE A 226 -13.09 -1.42 -13.44
CA ILE A 226 -13.26 -0.16 -14.17
C ILE A 226 -12.13 0.80 -13.76
N LEU A 227 -11.39 1.31 -14.73
CA LEU A 227 -10.34 2.31 -14.52
C LEU A 227 -10.74 3.63 -15.18
N LYS A 228 -10.81 4.69 -14.37
CA LYS A 228 -10.92 6.06 -14.89
C LYS A 228 -9.53 6.59 -15.25
N MET A 229 -9.39 7.09 -16.49
CA MET A 229 -8.17 7.65 -17.03
C MET A 229 -8.36 9.10 -17.50
#